data_48346c6bd271e0973c8e61230f7c4829
#
_entry.id   48346c6bd271e0973c8e61230f7c4829
#
_cell.length_a   1.000
_cell.length_b   1.000
_cell.length_c   1.000
_cell.angle_alpha   90.00
_cell.angle_beta   90.00
_cell.angle_gamma   90.00
#
_symmetry.space_group_name_H-M   'P 1'
#
loop_
_entity.id
_entity.type
_entity.pdbx_description
1 polymer ?
#
loop_
_entity_poly.entity_id
_entity_poly.type
_entity_poly.pdbx_seq_one_letter_code
_entity_poly.pdbx_strand_id
1 'polypeptide(L)'
;MAKAKTNYTCSECGGIASKWGGQCPACGAWNTLVETVIESGTNRFSTQHQGLAQTAPVLSLADIEAIDVPRFGTGIEEFDRVLGGGLVAGGVVLIGGDPGIGKSTLLLQALANLSRIKKVLYVSGEESGAQIALRAKRLAVDAKDLKLSLIHI
;
A
#
# COMPACT_ATOMS: atom_id res chain seq x y z
N MET A 1 14.98 19.39 -24.67
CA MET A 1 15.15 19.28 -23.20
C MET A 1 14.08 20.14 -22.54
N ALA A 2 13.04 19.54 -21.95
CA ALA A 2 11.98 20.29 -21.26
C ALA A 2 12.55 20.84 -19.95
N LYS A 3 12.43 22.15 -19.76
CA LYS A 3 12.88 22.85 -18.55
C LYS A 3 11.97 22.44 -17.38
N ALA A 4 12.53 21.89 -16.31
CA ALA A 4 11.80 21.57 -15.09
C ALA A 4 11.12 22.84 -14.57
N LYS A 5 9.81 22.78 -14.31
CA LYS A 5 9.07 23.89 -13.71
C LYS A 5 9.25 23.83 -12.21
N THR A 6 9.89 24.81 -11.64
CA THR A 6 10.10 24.95 -10.19
C THR A 6 8.96 25.76 -9.60
N ASN A 7 8.33 25.27 -8.54
CA ASN A 7 7.38 26.00 -7.72
C ASN A 7 7.91 26.10 -6.28
N TYR A 8 7.39 27.05 -5.52
CA TYR A 8 7.77 27.27 -4.12
C TYR A 8 6.55 27.03 -3.23
N THR A 9 6.69 26.15 -2.26
CA THR A 9 5.63 25.80 -1.30
C THR A 9 5.93 26.39 0.06
N CYS A 10 4.97 27.04 0.67
CA CYS A 10 5.09 27.60 2.01
C CYS A 10 5.04 26.48 3.07
N SER A 11 6.03 26.42 3.97
CA SER A 11 6.08 25.44 5.07
C SER A 11 5.01 25.66 6.14
N GLU A 12 4.47 26.87 6.26
CA GLU A 12 3.48 27.23 7.28
C GLU A 12 2.04 26.98 6.82
N CYS A 13 1.69 27.36 5.59
CA CYS A 13 0.30 27.30 5.13
C CYS A 13 0.07 26.38 3.92
N GLY A 14 1.14 25.78 3.33
CA GLY A 14 1.05 24.99 2.12
C GLY A 14 0.75 25.78 0.84
N GLY A 15 0.67 27.09 0.90
CA GLY A 15 0.41 27.95 -0.26
C GLY A 15 1.53 27.84 -1.31
N ILE A 16 1.17 27.80 -2.61
CA ILE A 16 2.11 27.61 -3.72
C ILE A 16 2.35 28.96 -4.42
N ALA A 17 3.62 29.31 -4.64
CA ALA A 17 4.05 30.47 -5.41
C ALA A 17 4.89 30.03 -6.61
N SER A 18 4.72 30.68 -7.76
CA SER A 18 5.48 30.41 -9.00
C SER A 18 6.90 30.97 -8.99
N LYS A 19 7.20 31.83 -8.01
CA LYS A 19 8.51 32.46 -7.83
C LYS A 19 8.85 32.53 -6.35
N TRP A 20 10.13 32.44 -6.04
CA TRP A 20 10.59 32.67 -4.68
C TRP A 20 10.35 34.14 -4.28
N GLY A 21 9.89 34.35 -3.06
CA GLY A 21 9.71 35.64 -2.44
C GLY A 21 10.05 35.56 -0.97
N GLY A 22 10.55 36.63 -0.37
CA GLY A 22 10.85 36.66 1.07
C GLY A 22 9.61 36.48 1.95
N GLN A 23 8.42 36.70 1.40
CA GLN A 23 7.15 36.61 2.11
C GLN A 23 6.16 35.75 1.36
N CYS A 24 5.43 34.87 2.05
CA CYS A 24 4.40 34.05 1.46
C CYS A 24 3.18 34.90 1.06
N PRO A 25 2.73 34.87 -0.19
CA PRO A 25 1.57 35.67 -0.64
C PRO A 25 0.22 35.19 -0.05
N ALA A 26 0.16 33.98 0.50
CA ALA A 26 -1.08 33.42 1.04
C ALA A 26 -1.23 33.70 2.54
N CYS A 27 -0.17 33.56 3.36
CA CYS A 27 -0.27 33.73 4.81
C CYS A 27 0.58 34.89 5.36
N GLY A 28 1.42 35.53 4.53
CA GLY A 28 2.25 36.65 4.95
C GLY A 28 3.49 36.25 5.79
N ALA A 29 3.76 34.95 6.00
CA ALA A 29 4.92 34.49 6.76
C ALA A 29 6.22 34.73 5.99
N TRP A 30 7.29 35.11 6.71
CA TRP A 30 8.59 35.42 6.12
C TRP A 30 9.50 34.19 6.07
N ASN A 31 10.24 34.04 4.98
CA ASN A 31 11.23 32.96 4.75
C ASN A 31 10.68 31.54 4.86
N THR A 32 9.41 31.33 4.49
CA THR A 32 8.71 30.04 4.57
C THR A 32 8.54 29.36 3.21
N LEU A 33 9.02 29.96 2.12
CA LEU A 33 8.91 29.38 0.77
C LEU A 33 10.09 28.45 0.48
N VAL A 34 9.79 27.16 0.36
CA VAL A 34 10.76 26.08 0.03
C VAL A 34 10.59 25.68 -1.42
N GLU A 35 11.71 25.53 -2.14
CA GLU A 35 11.71 25.11 -3.53
C GLU A 35 11.21 23.67 -3.68
N THR A 36 10.21 23.48 -4.54
CA THR A 36 9.66 22.17 -4.87
C THR A 36 9.75 21.95 -6.37
N VAL A 37 10.56 20.97 -6.78
CA VAL A 37 10.71 20.61 -8.19
C VAL A 37 9.51 19.76 -8.60
N ILE A 38 8.73 20.25 -9.56
CA ILE A 38 7.69 19.43 -10.20
C ILE A 38 8.36 18.71 -11.37
N GLU A 39 8.71 17.45 -11.19
CA GLU A 39 9.04 16.60 -12.31
C GLU A 39 7.80 16.46 -13.21
N SER A 40 7.88 17.02 -14.41
CA SER A 40 6.85 16.86 -15.45
C SER A 40 6.95 15.46 -16.09
N GLY A 41 6.93 14.42 -15.25
CA GLY A 41 6.74 13.05 -15.66
C GLY A 41 5.26 12.74 -15.62
N THR A 42 4.70 12.31 -16.75
CA THR A 42 3.35 11.70 -16.83
C THR A 42 3.31 10.41 -16.02
N ASN A 43 3.43 10.51 -14.70
CA ASN A 43 3.21 9.39 -13.80
C ASN A 43 1.70 9.13 -13.76
N ARG A 44 1.25 8.08 -14.48
CA ARG A 44 -0.13 7.56 -14.42
C ARG A 44 -0.57 7.19 -13.00
N PHE A 45 0.34 7.22 -12.03
CA PHE A 45 0.08 6.98 -10.61
C PHE A 45 -0.22 8.25 -9.79
N SER A 46 0.10 9.47 -10.29
CA SER A 46 -0.14 10.70 -9.54
C SER A 46 -1.61 11.16 -9.54
N THR A 47 -2.43 10.65 -10.45
CA THR A 47 -3.87 10.98 -10.52
C THR A 47 -4.71 10.24 -9.48
N GLN A 48 -4.20 9.14 -8.90
CA GLN A 48 -4.96 8.40 -7.88
C GLN A 48 -4.81 8.97 -6.46
N HIS A 49 -3.76 9.73 -6.17
CA HIS A 49 -3.54 10.31 -4.83
C HIS A 49 -4.16 11.71 -4.65
N GLN A 50 -4.52 12.41 -5.72
CA GLN A 50 -5.28 13.66 -5.60
C GLN A 50 -6.74 13.47 -5.14
N GLY A 51 -7.25 12.23 -5.18
CA GLY A 51 -8.60 11.88 -4.73
C GLY A 51 -8.77 11.73 -3.21
N LEU A 52 -7.68 11.64 -2.43
CA LEU A 52 -7.76 11.48 -0.98
C LEU A 52 -8.04 12.80 -0.22
N ALA A 53 -7.94 13.95 -0.89
CA ALA A 53 -8.17 15.27 -0.30
C ALA A 53 -9.53 15.89 -0.70
N GLN A 54 -10.37 15.18 -1.44
CA GLN A 54 -11.76 15.60 -1.62
C GLN A 54 -12.50 15.33 -0.31
N THR A 55 -12.96 16.38 0.34
CA THR A 55 -13.85 16.27 1.51
C THR A 55 -15.09 15.48 1.09
N ALA A 56 -15.12 14.20 1.43
CA ALA A 56 -16.30 13.40 1.22
C ALA A 56 -17.47 14.02 2.03
N PRO A 57 -18.67 14.10 1.48
CA PRO A 57 -19.82 14.60 2.22
C PRO A 57 -20.05 13.72 3.46
N VAL A 58 -20.41 14.36 4.56
CA VAL A 58 -20.83 13.62 5.76
C VAL A 58 -22.21 13.03 5.46
N LEU A 59 -22.28 11.70 5.42
CA LEU A 59 -23.51 10.94 5.16
C LEU A 59 -23.98 10.27 6.45
N SER A 60 -25.27 10.07 6.59
CA SER A 60 -25.82 9.20 7.63
C SER A 60 -25.47 7.75 7.29
N LEU A 61 -25.15 6.94 8.29
CA LEU A 61 -24.89 5.50 8.09
C LEU A 61 -26.12 4.78 7.49
N ALA A 62 -27.33 5.28 7.79
CA ALA A 62 -28.58 4.75 7.24
C ALA A 62 -28.74 5.00 5.73
N ASP A 63 -28.07 6.02 5.19
CA ASP A 63 -28.12 6.38 3.77
C ASP A 63 -27.04 5.66 2.94
N ILE A 64 -26.19 4.85 3.61
CA ILE A 64 -25.13 4.09 2.95
C ILE A 64 -25.65 2.69 2.63
N GLU A 65 -25.74 2.38 1.33
CA GLU A 65 -26.11 1.05 0.88
C GLU A 65 -25.01 0.04 1.25
N ALA A 66 -25.36 -0.98 2.02
CA ALA A 66 -24.45 -2.07 2.37
C ALA A 66 -24.27 -2.99 1.15
N ILE A 67 -23.15 -2.86 0.47
CA ILE A 67 -22.79 -3.72 -0.65
C ILE A 67 -22.02 -4.92 -0.10
N ASP A 68 -22.51 -6.12 -0.37
CA ASP A 68 -21.81 -7.35 -0.03
C ASP A 68 -20.58 -7.51 -0.95
N VAL A 69 -19.39 -7.47 -0.34
CA VAL A 69 -18.13 -7.55 -1.08
C VAL A 69 -17.65 -8.99 -1.11
N PRO A 70 -17.41 -9.58 -2.30
CA PRO A 70 -16.97 -10.95 -2.41
C PRO A 70 -15.64 -11.18 -1.69
N ARG A 71 -15.54 -12.27 -0.95
CA ARG A 71 -14.35 -12.66 -0.18
C ARG A 71 -13.63 -13.82 -0.83
N PHE A 72 -12.33 -13.87 -0.63
CA PHE A 72 -11.47 -14.95 -1.12
C PHE A 72 -10.94 -15.72 0.08
N GLY A 73 -11.35 -16.97 0.22
CA GLY A 73 -10.82 -17.85 1.28
C GLY A 73 -9.34 -18.09 1.10
N THR A 74 -8.59 -18.06 2.19
CA THR A 74 -7.16 -18.37 2.23
C THR A 74 -6.87 -19.86 2.25
N GLY A 75 -7.91 -20.68 2.42
CA GLY A 75 -7.80 -22.12 2.60
C GLY A 75 -7.29 -22.54 3.99
N ILE A 76 -7.26 -21.61 4.94
CA ILE A 76 -6.98 -21.83 6.36
C ILE A 76 -8.21 -21.39 7.13
N GLU A 77 -9.02 -22.36 7.57
CA GLU A 77 -10.36 -22.12 8.13
C GLU A 77 -10.36 -21.11 9.28
N GLU A 78 -9.45 -21.28 10.23
CA GLU A 78 -9.35 -20.39 11.38
C GLU A 78 -8.90 -18.96 10.99
N PHE A 79 -8.04 -18.84 10.00
CA PHE A 79 -7.62 -17.53 9.49
C PHE A 79 -8.75 -16.86 8.73
N ASP A 80 -9.49 -17.61 7.92
CA ASP A 80 -10.67 -17.11 7.20
C ASP A 80 -11.77 -16.69 8.19
N ARG A 81 -11.95 -17.43 9.29
CA ARG A 81 -12.88 -17.07 10.37
C ARG A 81 -12.54 -15.73 11.00
N VAL A 82 -11.25 -15.49 11.31
CA VAL A 82 -10.77 -14.22 11.87
C VAL A 82 -10.95 -13.06 10.87
N LEU A 83 -10.79 -13.34 9.58
CA LEU A 83 -10.98 -12.36 8.50
C LEU A 83 -12.47 -12.12 8.15
N GLY A 84 -13.39 -12.78 8.84
CA GLY A 84 -14.83 -12.68 8.57
C GLY A 84 -15.25 -13.38 7.26
N GLY A 85 -14.60 -14.48 6.90
CA GLY A 85 -14.89 -15.31 5.73
C GLY A 85 -13.86 -15.19 4.59
N GLY A 86 -12.72 -14.54 4.82
CA GLY A 86 -11.62 -14.44 3.87
C GLY A 86 -11.22 -13.01 3.51
N LEU A 87 -10.31 -12.88 2.56
CA LEU A 87 -9.76 -11.61 2.10
C LEU A 87 -10.75 -10.86 1.19
N VAL A 88 -10.79 -9.55 1.32
CA VAL A 88 -11.60 -8.66 0.47
C VAL A 88 -10.69 -8.01 -0.56
N ALA A 89 -11.19 -7.83 -1.79
CA ALA A 89 -10.45 -7.10 -2.82
C ALA A 89 -10.17 -5.65 -2.38
N GLY A 90 -8.91 -5.23 -2.48
CA GLY A 90 -8.45 -3.90 -2.00
C GLY A 90 -8.26 -3.80 -0.49
N GLY A 91 -8.59 -4.84 0.28
CA GLY A 91 -8.37 -4.88 1.72
C GLY A 91 -6.88 -5.05 2.07
N VAL A 92 -6.48 -4.49 3.21
CA VAL A 92 -5.14 -4.65 3.79
C VAL A 92 -5.27 -5.37 5.12
N VAL A 93 -4.48 -6.42 5.31
CA VAL A 93 -4.42 -7.20 6.55
C VAL A 93 -3.04 -7.08 7.16
N LEU A 94 -2.95 -6.65 8.42
CA LEU A 94 -1.73 -6.61 9.19
C LEU A 94 -1.68 -7.82 10.13
N ILE A 95 -0.62 -8.64 10.00
CA ILE A 95 -0.36 -9.77 10.88
C ILE A 95 0.75 -9.39 11.85
N GLY A 96 0.39 -9.08 13.10
CA GLY A 96 1.33 -8.74 14.17
C GLY A 96 1.62 -9.94 15.09
N GLY A 97 2.69 -9.84 15.88
CA GLY A 97 3.08 -10.80 16.90
C GLY A 97 4.59 -10.90 17.08
N ASP A 98 5.03 -11.61 18.12
CA ASP A 98 6.43 -11.76 18.47
C ASP A 98 7.26 -12.50 17.40
N PRO A 99 8.58 -12.27 17.35
CA PRO A 99 9.47 -13.04 16.49
C PRO A 99 9.32 -14.56 16.77
N GLY A 100 9.30 -15.36 15.70
CA GLY A 100 9.21 -16.82 15.83
C GLY A 100 7.82 -17.41 16.01
N ILE A 101 6.76 -16.63 16.25
CA ILE A 101 5.39 -17.13 16.46
C ILE A 101 4.75 -17.80 15.24
N GLY A 102 5.36 -17.68 14.06
CA GLY A 102 4.87 -18.34 12.85
C GLY A 102 4.21 -17.45 11.81
N LYS A 103 4.28 -16.11 11.92
CA LYS A 103 3.67 -15.17 10.96
C LYS A 103 4.02 -15.48 9.50
N SER A 104 5.31 -15.61 9.19
CA SER A 104 5.79 -15.92 7.83
C SER A 104 5.37 -17.32 7.37
N THR A 105 5.18 -18.25 8.29
CA THR A 105 4.69 -19.61 8.02
C THR A 105 3.21 -19.56 7.62
N LEU A 106 2.39 -18.89 8.41
CA LEU A 106 0.97 -18.68 8.13
C LEU A 106 0.77 -17.96 6.79
N LEU A 107 1.55 -16.89 6.57
CA LEU A 107 1.48 -16.12 5.32
C LEU A 107 1.84 -17.00 4.11
N LEU A 108 2.92 -17.78 4.19
CA LEU A 108 3.35 -18.66 3.10
C LEU A 108 2.28 -19.70 2.75
N GLN A 109 1.66 -20.33 3.75
CA GLN A 109 0.57 -21.30 3.54
C GLN A 109 -0.65 -20.66 2.91
N ALA A 110 -1.10 -19.51 3.41
CA ALA A 110 -2.24 -18.78 2.86
C ALA A 110 -1.99 -18.36 1.41
N LEU A 111 -0.81 -17.81 1.12
CA LEU A 111 -0.44 -17.38 -0.24
C LEU A 111 -0.29 -18.56 -1.21
N ALA A 112 0.25 -19.68 -0.77
CA ALA A 112 0.34 -20.89 -1.58
C ALA A 112 -1.06 -21.44 -1.96
N ASN A 113 -2.00 -21.44 -1.01
CA ASN A 113 -3.38 -21.82 -1.30
C ASN A 113 -4.04 -20.83 -2.28
N LEU A 114 -3.89 -19.54 -2.04
CA LEU A 114 -4.44 -18.49 -2.90
C LEU A 114 -3.84 -18.50 -4.30
N SER A 115 -2.58 -18.89 -4.47
CA SER A 115 -1.90 -18.91 -5.77
C SER A 115 -2.53 -19.86 -6.77
N ARG A 116 -3.31 -20.86 -6.28
CA ARG A 116 -4.07 -21.78 -7.14
C ARG A 116 -5.25 -21.13 -7.86
N ILE A 117 -5.78 -20.04 -7.30
CA ILE A 117 -7.00 -19.38 -7.80
C ILE A 117 -6.78 -17.90 -8.19
N LYS A 118 -5.68 -17.31 -7.75
CA LYS A 118 -5.34 -15.90 -7.99
C LYS A 118 -3.86 -15.75 -8.31
N LYS A 119 -3.50 -14.66 -8.99
CA LYS A 119 -2.09 -14.26 -9.14
C LYS A 119 -1.61 -13.68 -7.84
N VAL A 120 -0.62 -14.31 -7.24
CA VAL A 120 -0.08 -13.94 -5.91
C VAL A 120 1.40 -13.64 -6.02
N LEU A 121 1.84 -12.60 -5.32
CA LEU A 121 3.24 -12.21 -5.19
C LEU A 121 3.62 -12.19 -3.70
N TYR A 122 4.60 -12.99 -3.32
CA TYR A 122 5.24 -12.92 -2.01
C TYR A 122 6.46 -11.99 -2.10
N VAL A 123 6.48 -10.94 -1.28
CA VAL A 123 7.61 -9.99 -1.21
C VAL A 123 8.31 -10.17 0.13
N SER A 124 9.63 -10.42 0.11
CA SER A 124 10.44 -10.56 1.32
C SER A 124 11.59 -9.57 1.31
N GLY A 125 11.79 -8.88 2.45
CA GLY A 125 12.94 -8.00 2.70
C GLY A 125 13.95 -8.60 3.70
N GLU A 126 13.55 -9.65 4.44
CA GLU A 126 14.37 -10.21 5.54
C GLU A 126 14.92 -11.61 5.21
N GLU A 127 14.17 -12.40 4.45
CA GLU A 127 14.51 -13.80 4.17
C GLU A 127 14.98 -14.00 2.74
N SER A 128 15.99 -14.83 2.54
CA SER A 128 16.44 -15.24 1.21
C SER A 128 15.44 -16.19 0.54
N GLY A 129 15.42 -16.22 -0.79
CA GLY A 129 14.57 -17.13 -1.56
C GLY A 129 14.82 -18.61 -1.20
N ALA A 130 16.06 -18.99 -0.89
CA ALA A 130 16.41 -20.35 -0.46
C ALA A 130 15.76 -20.72 0.88
N GLN A 131 15.73 -19.80 1.83
CA GLN A 131 15.08 -20.02 3.14
C GLN A 131 13.56 -20.18 2.99
N ILE A 132 12.95 -19.37 2.14
CA ILE A 132 11.50 -19.45 1.84
C ILE A 132 11.19 -20.80 1.14
N ALA A 133 11.99 -21.19 0.16
CA ALA A 133 11.84 -22.47 -0.54
C ALA A 133 11.99 -23.68 0.40
N LEU A 134 12.97 -23.69 1.31
CA LEU A 134 13.14 -24.72 2.32
C LEU A 134 11.94 -24.80 3.27
N ARG A 135 11.38 -23.64 3.66
CA ARG A 135 10.17 -23.58 4.48
C ARG A 135 8.97 -24.15 3.72
N ALA A 136 8.77 -23.78 2.47
CA ALA A 136 7.69 -24.31 1.64
C ALA A 136 7.79 -25.86 1.53
N LYS A 137 9.00 -26.38 1.29
CA LYS A 137 9.25 -27.83 1.25
C LYS A 137 8.94 -28.52 2.58
N ARG A 138 9.38 -27.96 3.71
CA ARG A 138 9.12 -28.49 5.05
C ARG A 138 7.62 -28.51 5.39
N LEU A 139 6.87 -27.54 4.93
CA LEU A 139 5.43 -27.43 5.11
C LEU A 139 4.63 -28.25 4.09
N ALA A 140 5.31 -28.88 3.14
CA ALA A 140 4.70 -29.62 2.02
C ALA A 140 3.63 -28.81 1.27
N VAL A 141 3.81 -27.49 1.16
CA VAL A 141 2.88 -26.64 0.41
C VAL A 141 3.23 -26.61 -1.07
N ASP A 142 2.21 -26.70 -1.92
CA ASP A 142 2.36 -26.55 -3.36
C ASP A 142 2.40 -25.04 -3.70
N ALA A 143 3.60 -24.53 -3.95
CA ALA A 143 3.85 -23.11 -4.23
C ALA A 143 4.30 -22.86 -5.68
N LYS A 144 3.94 -23.74 -6.63
CA LYS A 144 4.37 -23.64 -8.06
C LYS A 144 3.95 -22.32 -8.71
N ASP A 145 2.75 -21.85 -8.39
CA ASP A 145 2.16 -20.64 -8.98
C ASP A 145 2.44 -19.38 -8.14
N LEU A 146 3.06 -19.53 -6.96
CA LEU A 146 3.43 -18.42 -6.10
C LEU A 146 4.66 -17.70 -6.65
N LYS A 147 4.52 -16.42 -6.98
CA LYS A 147 5.65 -15.57 -7.38
C LYS A 147 6.35 -15.00 -6.16
N LEU A 148 7.68 -14.95 -6.23
CA LEU A 148 8.54 -14.39 -5.17
C LEU A 148 9.30 -13.18 -5.70
N SER A 149 9.33 -12.10 -4.92
CA SER A 149 10.21 -10.94 -5.11
C SER A 149 11.03 -10.72 -3.83
N LEU A 150 12.33 -10.49 -4.00
CA LEU A 150 13.24 -10.17 -2.91
C LEU A 150 13.60 -8.69 -3.01
N ILE A 151 13.37 -7.96 -1.93
CA ILE A 151 13.77 -6.56 -1.80
C ILE A 151 15.02 -6.55 -0.94
N HIS A 152 16.15 -6.18 -1.51
CA HIS A 152 17.35 -5.89 -0.73
C HIS A 152 17.30 -4.42 -0.30
N ILE A 153 17.25 -4.20 1.00
CA ILE A 153 17.38 -2.88 1.62
C ILE A 153 18.86 -2.62 1.88
#